data_f795c681667e9c0d48e6970bc3248e06
#
_entry.id   f795c681667e9c0d48e6970bc3248e06
#
_cell.length_a   1.000
_cell.length_b   1.000
_cell.length_c   1.000
_cell.angle_alpha   90.00
_cell.angle_beta   90.00
_cell.angle_gamma   90.00
#
_symmetry.space_group_name_H-M   'P 1'
#
loop_
_entity.id
_entity.type
_entity.pdbx_description
1 polymer ?
#
loop_
_entity_poly.entity_id
_entity_poly.type
_entity_poly.pdbx_seq_one_letter_code
_entity_poly.pdbx_strand_id
1 'polypeptide(L)'
;MSIITNEPIILDSTGREIVDALKLIAVAQGAAPEFTSWKQIQTAVAMGYGPRYFPVGSQLAVNHSVYGTRLFDVVAHDYLKSVHDENAHTMTIQQHDLLPGTQFDAPEAFYYAEAELPAGTYNVILATAYGGWAEGTYQFTLTQAVPAGGQLRINGYESAAITSLKVQSFANRTTNTATESVAITAGSGGTNLGTFGEGAINSIQRVSYGSNNYKESAMRQFLNSSAAAGSVWTPQTKFDRPPSWLTSLAGYKAGLAQDFLAVVGKVVLPCSANNTYEAPDSSIIKGAKYTLNDEFYLASAREIFNTNWDVADDSKVFPFYEGAGNADRIKYRDGSAAHWWLRTPYSGNANGVRLVNSDGTMGGNVAVGSDGLAPACTIV
;
A
#
# COMPACT_ATOMS: atom_id res chain seq x y z
N MET A 1 47.00 -4.42 48.96
CA MET A 1 45.98 -3.36 48.84
C MET A 1 45.72 -3.17 47.34
N SER A 2 44.64 -3.74 46.80
CA SER A 2 44.39 -3.67 45.35
C SER A 2 43.55 -2.42 45.08
N ILE A 3 44.09 -1.50 44.32
CA ILE A 3 43.39 -0.30 43.89
C ILE A 3 42.46 -0.73 42.74
N ILE A 4 41.18 -0.80 42.97
CA ILE A 4 40.20 -0.92 41.94
C ILE A 4 40.03 0.47 41.31
N THR A 5 40.69 0.72 40.20
CA THR A 5 40.45 1.93 39.43
C THR A 5 39.11 1.76 38.73
N ASN A 6 38.16 2.64 39.03
CA ASN A 6 36.82 2.73 38.33
C ASN A 6 37.02 3.42 36.95
N GLU A 7 37.81 2.86 36.09
CA GLU A 7 37.86 3.33 34.70
C GLU A 7 36.70 2.67 33.94
N PRO A 8 35.91 3.42 33.16
CA PRO A 8 34.87 2.82 32.33
C PRO A 8 35.47 1.86 31.32
N ILE A 9 35.13 0.60 31.38
CA ILE A 9 35.52 -0.40 30.40
C ILE A 9 34.83 -0.03 29.08
N ILE A 10 35.59 0.43 28.10
CA ILE A 10 35.08 0.63 26.74
C ILE A 10 35.09 -0.73 26.05
N LEU A 11 33.90 -1.32 25.93
CA LEU A 11 33.74 -2.57 25.21
C LEU A 11 33.67 -2.30 23.70
N ASP A 12 34.34 -3.11 22.91
CA ASP A 12 34.08 -3.20 21.47
C ASP A 12 32.67 -3.77 21.16
N SER A 13 32.32 -3.90 19.90
CA SER A 13 31.02 -4.42 19.49
C SER A 13 30.73 -5.81 20.09
N THR A 14 31.73 -6.68 20.05
CA THR A 14 31.63 -8.06 20.59
C THR A 14 31.43 -8.08 22.09
N GLY A 15 32.18 -7.25 22.81
CA GLY A 15 32.04 -7.13 24.27
C GLY A 15 30.66 -6.59 24.67
N ARG A 16 30.09 -5.65 23.90
CA ARG A 16 28.72 -5.17 24.11
C ARG A 16 27.69 -6.25 23.88
N GLU A 17 27.81 -7.03 22.82
CA GLU A 17 26.93 -8.16 22.50
C GLU A 17 26.95 -9.22 23.62
N ILE A 18 28.13 -9.53 24.18
CA ILE A 18 28.26 -10.45 25.32
C ILE A 18 27.55 -9.90 26.55
N VAL A 19 27.74 -8.62 26.88
CA VAL A 19 27.06 -7.99 28.03
C VAL A 19 25.55 -7.99 27.84
N ASP A 20 25.05 -7.71 26.66
CA ASP A 20 23.62 -7.73 26.37
C ASP A 20 23.06 -9.16 26.46
N ALA A 21 23.78 -10.16 25.96
CA ALA A 21 23.40 -11.57 26.14
C ALA A 21 23.40 -11.98 27.61
N LEU A 22 24.38 -11.55 28.42
CA LEU A 22 24.42 -11.82 29.87
C LEU A 22 23.27 -11.14 30.63
N LYS A 23 22.88 -9.92 30.26
CA LYS A 23 21.69 -9.26 30.79
C LYS A 23 20.44 -10.05 30.52
N LEU A 24 20.27 -10.56 29.29
CA LEU A 24 19.13 -11.41 28.92
C LEU A 24 19.12 -12.73 29.68
N ILE A 25 20.27 -13.34 29.93
CA ILE A 25 20.39 -14.53 30.76
C ILE A 25 19.97 -14.23 32.22
N ALA A 26 20.42 -13.11 32.78
CA ALA A 26 20.03 -12.68 34.11
C ALA A 26 18.51 -12.46 34.21
N VAL A 27 17.91 -11.91 33.18
CA VAL A 27 16.46 -11.74 33.05
C VAL A 27 15.74 -13.09 32.94
N ALA A 28 16.27 -14.03 32.17
CA ALA A 28 15.74 -15.39 32.09
C ALA A 28 15.72 -16.10 33.46
N GLN A 29 16.59 -15.66 34.40
CA GLN A 29 16.68 -16.14 35.76
C GLN A 29 15.81 -15.33 36.76
N GLY A 30 14.93 -14.43 36.27
CA GLY A 30 13.93 -13.73 37.09
C GLY A 30 14.16 -12.25 37.30
N ALA A 31 15.25 -11.64 36.81
CA ALA A 31 15.42 -10.19 36.84
C ALA A 31 14.46 -9.53 35.84
N ALA A 32 13.90 -8.36 36.18
CA ALA A 32 13.08 -7.59 35.26
C ALA A 32 13.97 -7.03 34.11
N PRO A 33 13.58 -7.21 32.82
CA PRO A 33 14.35 -6.69 31.72
C PRO A 33 14.21 -5.18 31.61
N GLU A 34 15.33 -4.51 31.36
CA GLU A 34 15.34 -3.11 30.95
C GLU A 34 15.89 -3.06 29.53
N PHE A 35 15.02 -2.83 28.53
CA PHE A 35 15.40 -2.68 27.15
C PHE A 35 15.60 -1.20 26.82
N THR A 36 16.83 -0.80 26.59
CA THR A 36 17.22 0.60 26.32
C THR A 36 17.56 0.85 24.86
N SER A 37 17.55 -0.19 24.00
CA SER A 37 17.85 -0.09 22.58
C SER A 37 17.09 -1.11 21.75
N TRP A 38 16.87 -0.78 20.48
CA TRP A 38 16.28 -1.69 19.50
C TRP A 38 17.09 -2.97 19.29
N LYS A 39 18.42 -2.86 19.38
CA LYS A 39 19.31 -4.03 19.29
C LYS A 39 19.07 -5.04 20.41
N GLN A 40 18.81 -4.58 21.65
CA GLN A 40 18.47 -5.48 22.76
C GLN A 40 17.12 -6.16 22.55
N ILE A 41 16.13 -5.41 22.03
CA ILE A 41 14.81 -5.97 21.67
C ILE A 41 15.00 -7.05 20.59
N GLN A 42 15.74 -6.76 19.53
CA GLN A 42 16.05 -7.72 18.47
C GLN A 42 16.73 -8.98 19.04
N THR A 43 17.72 -8.81 19.91
CA THR A 43 18.43 -9.95 20.52
C THR A 43 17.46 -10.81 21.34
N ALA A 44 16.56 -10.21 22.12
CA ALA A 44 15.55 -10.95 22.86
C ALA A 44 14.59 -11.71 21.95
N VAL A 45 14.18 -11.11 20.83
CA VAL A 45 13.34 -11.76 19.80
C VAL A 45 14.09 -12.93 19.18
N ALA A 46 15.31 -12.72 18.67
CA ALA A 46 16.12 -13.74 18.03
C ALA A 46 16.41 -14.96 18.94
N MET A 47 16.46 -14.76 20.26
CA MET A 47 16.59 -15.82 21.25
C MET A 47 15.27 -16.52 21.60
N GLY A 48 14.14 -16.16 20.97
CA GLY A 48 12.83 -16.74 21.25
C GLY A 48 12.14 -16.18 22.49
N TYR A 49 12.67 -15.13 23.11
CA TYR A 49 12.07 -14.50 24.29
C TYR A 49 11.06 -13.40 23.96
N GLY A 50 10.82 -13.12 22.67
CA GLY A 50 9.86 -12.12 22.22
C GLY A 50 8.50 -12.24 22.92
N PRO A 51 7.82 -13.40 22.90
CA PRO A 51 6.50 -13.56 23.54
C PRO A 51 6.49 -13.32 25.04
N ARG A 52 7.60 -13.55 25.72
CA ARG A 52 7.72 -13.35 27.16
C ARG A 52 7.85 -11.90 27.55
N TYR A 53 8.65 -11.13 26.81
CA TYR A 53 8.98 -9.75 27.17
C TYR A 53 8.12 -8.71 26.48
N PHE A 54 7.59 -9.06 25.32
CA PHE A 54 6.72 -8.22 24.49
C PHE A 54 5.47 -9.03 24.11
N PRO A 55 4.61 -9.41 25.07
CA PRO A 55 3.42 -10.16 24.75
C PRO A 55 2.57 -9.40 23.71
N VAL A 56 1.77 -10.14 22.94
CA VAL A 56 0.82 -9.54 21.98
C VAL A 56 -0.04 -8.50 22.68
N GLY A 57 -0.17 -7.31 22.08
CA GLY A 57 -0.81 -6.14 22.69
C GLY A 57 0.13 -5.18 23.42
N SER A 58 1.41 -5.56 23.64
CA SER A 58 2.42 -4.60 24.14
C SER A 58 2.63 -3.49 23.12
N GLN A 59 3.00 -2.30 23.61
CA GLN A 59 3.27 -1.14 22.78
C GLN A 59 4.75 -0.75 22.82
N LEU A 60 5.30 -0.45 21.66
CA LEU A 60 6.66 0.03 21.48
C LEU A 60 6.63 1.41 20.81
N ALA A 61 7.44 2.34 21.33
CA ALA A 61 7.54 3.69 20.78
C ALA A 61 8.62 3.75 19.67
N VAL A 62 8.25 4.21 18.51
CA VAL A 62 9.13 4.41 17.35
C VAL A 62 9.17 5.88 16.98
N ASN A 63 10.35 6.45 16.85
CA ASN A 63 10.53 7.83 16.46
C ASN A 63 10.58 7.96 14.93
N HIS A 64 9.79 8.90 14.41
CA HIS A 64 9.80 9.28 13.01
C HIS A 64 9.95 10.80 12.90
N SER A 65 10.92 11.27 12.12
CA SER A 65 11.27 12.70 12.05
C SER A 65 10.14 13.60 11.54
N VAL A 66 9.23 13.06 10.71
CA VAL A 66 8.10 13.81 10.15
C VAL A 66 6.83 13.63 10.99
N TYR A 67 6.58 12.42 11.48
CA TYR A 67 5.33 12.08 12.16
C TYR A 67 5.44 12.05 13.69
N GLY A 68 6.62 12.34 14.25
CA GLY A 68 6.87 12.29 15.69
C GLY A 68 6.95 10.85 16.23
N THR A 69 6.90 10.71 17.55
CA THR A 69 6.87 9.40 18.19
C THR A 69 5.54 8.71 17.94
N ARG A 70 5.58 7.49 17.39
CA ARG A 70 4.42 6.65 17.12
C ARG A 70 4.48 5.39 17.95
N LEU A 71 3.34 4.98 18.47
CA LEU A 71 3.20 3.68 19.15
C LEU A 71 2.94 2.59 18.12
N PHE A 72 3.54 1.44 18.34
CA PHE A 72 3.32 0.23 17.56
C PHE A 72 2.87 -0.88 18.50
N ASP A 73 1.76 -1.53 18.18
CA ASP A 73 1.26 -2.70 18.88
C ASP A 73 2.02 -3.94 18.45
N VAL A 74 2.44 -4.78 19.36
CA VAL A 74 2.93 -6.13 19.04
C VAL A 74 1.72 -6.96 18.61
N VAL A 75 1.66 -7.34 17.33
CA VAL A 75 0.50 -8.05 16.76
C VAL A 75 0.71 -9.54 16.61
N ALA A 76 1.96 -9.99 16.50
CA ALA A 76 2.28 -11.41 16.35
C ALA A 76 3.74 -11.72 16.67
N HIS A 77 4.01 -12.99 17.02
CA HIS A 77 5.34 -13.58 17.08
C HIS A 77 5.41 -14.76 16.11
N ASP A 78 6.59 -14.96 15.49
CA ASP A 78 6.89 -16.07 14.56
C ASP A 78 5.85 -16.25 13.45
N TYR A 79 5.25 -15.12 13.05
CA TYR A 79 4.15 -15.11 12.09
C TYR A 79 4.62 -15.05 10.64
N LEU A 80 5.49 -14.09 10.31
CA LEU A 80 6.10 -13.96 9.01
C LEU A 80 7.56 -14.44 9.05
N LYS A 81 7.93 -15.16 8.02
CA LYS A 81 9.29 -15.67 7.88
C LYS A 81 10.23 -14.58 7.37
N SER A 82 11.41 -14.52 7.97
CA SER A 82 12.50 -13.71 7.45
C SER A 82 12.94 -14.23 6.07
N VAL A 83 13.25 -13.30 5.16
CA VAL A 83 13.80 -13.65 3.84
C VAL A 83 15.20 -14.26 3.94
N HIS A 84 15.95 -13.90 4.98
CA HIS A 84 17.34 -14.34 5.17
C HIS A 84 17.47 -15.63 5.99
N ASP A 85 16.52 -15.87 6.90
CA ASP A 85 16.48 -17.09 7.73
C ASP A 85 15.02 -17.42 8.06
N GLU A 86 14.48 -18.44 7.43
CA GLU A 86 13.09 -18.87 7.64
C GLU A 86 12.82 -19.46 9.03
N ASN A 87 13.86 -19.80 9.77
CA ASN A 87 13.77 -20.35 11.12
C ASN A 87 14.02 -19.30 12.22
N ALA A 88 14.34 -18.06 11.84
CA ALA A 88 14.54 -16.98 12.78
C ALA A 88 13.25 -16.69 13.56
N HIS A 89 13.38 -16.49 14.88
CA HIS A 89 12.30 -15.91 15.66
C HIS A 89 12.04 -14.48 15.24
N THR A 90 10.77 -14.12 15.11
CA THR A 90 10.36 -12.80 14.63
C THR A 90 9.28 -12.18 15.52
N MET A 91 9.21 -10.85 15.51
CA MET A 91 8.14 -10.10 16.18
C MET A 91 7.56 -9.07 15.20
N THR A 92 6.29 -9.23 14.88
CA THR A 92 5.56 -8.29 14.03
C THR A 92 4.89 -7.22 14.86
N ILE A 93 5.13 -5.96 14.49
CA ILE A 93 4.53 -4.79 15.11
C ILE A 93 3.75 -3.99 14.06
N GLN A 94 2.63 -3.38 14.47
CA GLN A 94 1.78 -2.55 13.63
C GLN A 94 1.53 -1.20 14.28
N GLN A 95 1.62 -0.13 13.52
CA GLN A 95 1.36 1.21 14.04
C GLN A 95 -0.04 1.31 14.64
N HIS A 96 -0.13 1.87 15.86
CA HIS A 96 -1.35 1.99 16.65
C HIS A 96 -2.31 3.01 16.05
N ASP A 97 -1.88 4.27 15.96
CA ASP A 97 -2.65 5.35 15.35
C ASP A 97 -2.27 5.57 13.89
N LEU A 98 -3.21 6.07 13.12
CA LEU A 98 -3.05 6.23 11.67
C LEU A 98 -2.11 7.39 11.32
N LEU A 99 -1.32 7.18 10.26
CA LEU A 99 -0.72 8.26 9.49
C LEU A 99 -1.80 9.01 8.69
N PRO A 100 -1.49 10.23 8.19
CA PRO A 100 -2.40 10.96 7.32
C PRO A 100 -2.96 10.13 6.19
N GLY A 101 -4.20 10.43 5.80
CA GLY A 101 -4.85 9.76 4.68
C GLY A 101 -4.15 10.05 3.36
N THR A 102 -3.89 9.00 2.59
CA THR A 102 -3.25 9.07 1.28
C THR A 102 -3.93 8.13 0.31
N GLN A 103 -3.81 8.41 -0.97
CA GLN A 103 -4.26 7.50 -2.01
C GLN A 103 -3.43 6.22 -1.99
N PHE A 104 -4.08 5.10 -2.20
CA PHE A 104 -3.37 3.82 -2.36
C PHE A 104 -2.56 3.80 -3.66
N ASP A 105 -3.17 4.33 -4.73
CA ASP A 105 -2.55 4.48 -6.03
C ASP A 105 -3.17 5.66 -6.80
N ALA A 106 -2.60 6.02 -7.97
CA ALA A 106 -3.10 7.13 -8.80
C ALA A 106 -3.84 6.63 -10.04
N PRO A 107 -4.72 7.44 -10.65
CA PRO A 107 -5.21 7.16 -12.00
C PRO A 107 -4.03 7.04 -12.97
N GLU A 108 -4.04 6.06 -13.89
CA GLU A 108 -2.79 5.63 -14.51
C GLU A 108 -2.53 6.12 -15.93
N ALA A 109 -3.55 6.59 -16.66
CA ALA A 109 -3.35 7.00 -18.04
C ALA A 109 -4.28 8.11 -18.53
N PHE A 110 -3.99 8.61 -19.74
CA PHE A 110 -4.89 9.40 -20.55
C PHE A 110 -5.12 8.72 -21.89
N TYR A 111 -6.17 9.12 -22.59
CA TYR A 111 -6.25 8.85 -24.02
C TYR A 111 -5.29 9.75 -24.78
N TYR A 112 -4.80 9.26 -25.92
CA TYR A 112 -4.27 10.11 -26.96
C TYR A 112 -5.02 9.85 -28.27
N ALA A 113 -5.21 10.90 -29.06
CA ALA A 113 -5.79 10.80 -30.38
C ALA A 113 -4.76 10.25 -31.37
N GLU A 114 -5.08 9.17 -32.12
CA GLU A 114 -4.20 8.65 -33.18
C GLU A 114 -4.14 9.59 -34.38
N ALA A 115 -5.25 10.26 -34.66
CA ALA A 115 -5.38 11.33 -35.64
C ALA A 115 -6.02 12.54 -34.98
N GLU A 116 -5.97 13.70 -35.63
CA GLU A 116 -6.66 14.87 -35.13
C GLU A 116 -8.16 14.58 -34.95
N LEU A 117 -8.69 14.90 -33.75
CA LEU A 117 -10.11 14.95 -33.45
C LEU A 117 -10.57 16.41 -33.50
N PRO A 118 -11.33 16.81 -34.54
CA PRO A 118 -11.87 18.17 -34.63
C PRO A 118 -12.76 18.54 -33.44
N ALA A 119 -12.96 19.83 -33.19
CA ALA A 119 -14.00 20.28 -32.28
C ALA A 119 -15.36 19.73 -32.71
N GLY A 120 -16.16 19.25 -31.78
CA GLY A 120 -17.45 18.63 -32.10
C GLY A 120 -17.95 17.68 -31.02
N THR A 121 -19.12 17.10 -31.24
CA THR A 121 -19.72 16.13 -30.34
C THR A 121 -19.44 14.71 -30.80
N TYR A 122 -19.03 13.89 -29.85
CA TYR A 122 -18.64 12.50 -30.04
C TYR A 122 -19.46 11.58 -29.14
N ASN A 123 -19.74 10.37 -29.62
CA ASN A 123 -20.43 9.34 -28.83
C ASN A 123 -19.48 8.21 -28.45
N VAL A 124 -19.76 7.64 -27.29
CA VAL A 124 -19.22 6.36 -26.81
C VAL A 124 -20.38 5.47 -26.37
N ILE A 125 -20.30 4.19 -26.70
CA ILE A 125 -21.35 3.22 -26.35
C ILE A 125 -20.87 2.37 -25.20
N LEU A 126 -21.64 2.34 -24.11
CA LEU A 126 -21.41 1.45 -22.98
C LEU A 126 -22.27 0.20 -23.18
N ALA A 127 -21.64 -0.92 -23.54
CA ALA A 127 -22.31 -2.18 -23.82
C ALA A 127 -22.70 -2.97 -22.56
N THR A 128 -22.22 -2.54 -21.39
CA THR A 128 -22.50 -3.16 -20.08
C THR A 128 -22.52 -2.07 -19.03
N ALA A 129 -23.47 -2.13 -18.08
CA ALA A 129 -23.56 -1.17 -16.99
C ALA A 129 -22.27 -1.13 -16.16
N TYR A 130 -21.81 0.09 -15.81
CA TYR A 130 -20.56 0.28 -15.11
C TYR A 130 -20.58 1.52 -14.20
N GLY A 131 -20.07 1.40 -12.98
CA GLY A 131 -19.79 2.53 -12.08
C GLY A 131 -20.98 3.47 -11.83
N GLY A 132 -22.20 2.98 -11.78
CA GLY A 132 -23.43 3.77 -11.66
C GLY A 132 -24.00 4.26 -12.99
N TRP A 133 -23.34 3.94 -14.12
CA TRP A 133 -23.84 4.23 -15.46
C TRP A 133 -24.53 2.99 -16.06
N ALA A 134 -25.73 3.19 -16.58
CA ALA A 134 -26.45 2.14 -17.28
C ALA A 134 -25.80 1.86 -18.66
N GLU A 135 -26.04 0.68 -19.19
CA GLU A 135 -25.74 0.41 -20.62
C GLU A 135 -26.47 1.44 -21.49
N GLY A 136 -25.81 1.91 -22.54
CA GLY A 136 -26.36 2.94 -23.41
C GLY A 136 -25.32 3.77 -24.16
N THR A 137 -25.80 4.78 -24.89
CA THR A 137 -24.96 5.72 -25.61
C THR A 137 -24.79 6.99 -24.80
N TYR A 138 -23.57 7.43 -24.70
CA TYR A 138 -23.14 8.64 -24.00
C TYR A 138 -22.36 9.54 -24.97
N GLN A 139 -22.34 10.84 -24.69
CA GLN A 139 -21.66 11.82 -25.53
C GLN A 139 -20.80 12.76 -24.70
N PHE A 140 -19.78 13.29 -25.36
CA PHE A 140 -18.98 14.42 -24.87
C PHE A 140 -18.71 15.39 -26.02
N THR A 141 -18.40 16.64 -25.70
CA THR A 141 -18.12 17.68 -26.69
C THR A 141 -16.72 18.22 -26.49
N LEU A 142 -15.95 18.23 -27.56
CA LEU A 142 -14.66 18.92 -27.66
C LEU A 142 -14.92 20.35 -28.10
N THR A 143 -14.46 21.32 -27.30
CA THR A 143 -14.59 22.75 -27.61
C THR A 143 -13.51 23.23 -28.57
N GLN A 144 -12.41 22.49 -28.66
CA GLN A 144 -11.31 22.72 -29.57
C GLN A 144 -10.81 21.37 -30.14
N ALA A 145 -10.08 21.41 -31.23
CA ALA A 145 -9.48 20.21 -31.80
C ALA A 145 -8.41 19.63 -30.86
N VAL A 146 -8.40 18.31 -30.73
CA VAL A 146 -7.30 17.56 -30.09
C VAL A 146 -6.38 17.06 -31.21
N PRO A 147 -5.15 17.56 -31.32
CA PRO A 147 -4.24 17.18 -32.42
C PRO A 147 -3.81 15.71 -32.29
N ALA A 148 -3.30 15.12 -33.36
CA ALA A 148 -2.70 13.81 -33.31
C ALA A 148 -1.60 13.72 -32.24
N GLY A 149 -1.66 12.71 -31.38
CA GLY A 149 -0.81 12.59 -30.18
C GLY A 149 -1.24 13.47 -29.00
N GLY A 150 -2.26 14.32 -29.19
CA GLY A 150 -2.84 15.13 -28.11
C GLY A 150 -3.54 14.29 -27.07
N GLN A 151 -3.59 14.78 -25.83
CA GLN A 151 -4.06 14.04 -24.68
C GLN A 151 -5.47 14.47 -24.30
N LEU A 152 -6.38 13.50 -24.20
CA LEU A 152 -7.77 13.70 -23.83
C LEU A 152 -8.08 12.93 -22.55
N ARG A 153 -8.67 13.62 -21.57
CA ARG A 153 -9.25 13.01 -20.40
C ARG A 153 -10.78 13.07 -20.49
N ILE A 154 -11.38 11.90 -20.53
CA ILE A 154 -12.85 11.76 -20.44
C ILE A 154 -13.17 11.42 -19.00
N ASN A 155 -13.83 12.31 -18.27
CA ASN A 155 -14.08 12.15 -16.85
C ASN A 155 -14.83 10.84 -16.53
N GLY A 156 -14.16 9.96 -15.79
CA GLY A 156 -14.69 8.68 -15.34
C GLY A 156 -14.65 7.55 -16.38
N TYR A 157 -14.17 7.83 -17.61
CA TYR A 157 -14.16 6.84 -18.69
C TYR A 157 -12.86 6.89 -19.49
N GLU A 158 -11.92 6.06 -19.14
CA GLU A 158 -10.67 5.89 -19.88
C GLU A 158 -10.56 4.42 -20.28
N SER A 159 -10.65 4.09 -21.55
CA SER A 159 -10.66 2.72 -22.07
C SER A 159 -9.77 2.55 -23.30
N ALA A 160 -9.08 1.44 -23.37
CA ALA A 160 -8.36 1.02 -24.58
C ALA A 160 -9.28 0.59 -25.75
N ALA A 161 -10.58 0.51 -25.54
CA ALA A 161 -11.54 -0.01 -26.53
C ALA A 161 -12.12 1.04 -27.48
N ILE A 162 -11.83 2.33 -27.27
CA ILE A 162 -12.27 3.39 -28.19
C ILE A 162 -11.33 3.39 -29.40
N THR A 163 -11.87 3.12 -30.58
CA THR A 163 -11.07 2.86 -31.80
C THR A 163 -10.19 4.02 -32.26
N SER A 164 -10.62 5.25 -32.04
CA SER A 164 -9.90 6.46 -32.44
C SER A 164 -9.02 7.05 -31.34
N LEU A 165 -9.08 6.50 -30.14
CA LEU A 165 -8.32 6.92 -28.99
C LEU A 165 -7.56 5.72 -28.44
N LYS A 166 -6.28 5.90 -28.14
CA LYS A 166 -5.45 4.87 -27.52
C LYS A 166 -5.04 5.30 -26.13
N VAL A 167 -5.00 4.35 -25.23
CA VAL A 167 -4.48 4.58 -23.89
C VAL A 167 -2.97 4.68 -23.96
N GLN A 168 -2.41 5.74 -23.39
CA GLN A 168 -0.97 5.95 -23.30
C GLN A 168 -0.50 5.91 -21.85
N SER A 169 0.51 5.11 -21.63
CA SER A 169 1.18 5.00 -20.34
C SER A 169 1.82 6.31 -19.88
N PHE A 170 1.74 6.59 -18.61
CA PHE A 170 2.45 7.71 -17.97
C PHE A 170 3.97 7.55 -17.98
N ALA A 171 4.49 6.33 -17.93
CA ALA A 171 5.92 6.06 -17.98
C ALA A 171 6.61 6.63 -19.24
N ASN A 172 5.86 6.80 -20.31
CA ASN A 172 6.33 7.30 -21.61
C ASN A 172 5.96 8.75 -21.87
N ARG A 173 5.61 9.54 -20.83
CA ARG A 173 5.16 10.92 -20.98
C ARG A 173 6.08 11.90 -20.27
N THR A 174 6.18 13.10 -20.86
CA THR A 174 6.88 14.23 -20.27
C THR A 174 5.98 15.10 -19.39
N THR A 175 4.66 15.00 -19.54
CA THR A 175 3.69 15.77 -18.76
C THR A 175 2.52 14.89 -18.32
N ASN A 176 1.88 15.27 -17.24
CA ASN A 176 0.70 14.61 -16.70
C ASN A 176 -0.59 15.45 -16.91
N THR A 177 -0.54 16.38 -17.86
CA THR A 177 -1.62 17.31 -18.16
C THR A 177 -2.30 16.92 -19.46
N ALA A 178 -3.61 16.69 -19.44
CA ALA A 178 -4.38 16.48 -20.63
C ALA A 178 -4.46 17.78 -21.46
N THR A 179 -4.45 17.67 -22.79
CA THR A 179 -4.71 18.80 -23.68
C THR A 179 -6.13 19.32 -23.49
N GLU A 180 -7.08 18.40 -23.30
CA GLU A 180 -8.47 18.73 -22.97
C GLU A 180 -9.05 17.69 -21.99
N SER A 181 -9.99 18.13 -21.18
CA SER A 181 -10.76 17.27 -20.27
C SER A 181 -12.25 17.50 -20.47
N VAL A 182 -12.99 16.44 -20.71
CA VAL A 182 -14.42 16.52 -21.03
C VAL A 182 -15.25 15.68 -20.08
N ALA A 183 -16.48 16.13 -19.81
CA ALA A 183 -17.48 15.37 -19.10
C ALA A 183 -18.31 14.55 -20.09
N ILE A 184 -18.73 13.34 -19.67
CA ILE A 184 -19.61 12.50 -20.46
C ILE A 184 -21.04 12.63 -19.92
N THR A 185 -22.01 12.65 -20.83
CA THR A 185 -23.45 12.69 -20.51
C THR A 185 -24.22 11.73 -21.39
N ALA A 186 -25.41 11.30 -20.94
CA ALA A 186 -26.29 10.49 -21.79
C ALA A 186 -26.66 11.28 -23.06
N GLY A 187 -26.56 10.64 -24.23
CA GLY A 187 -26.86 11.27 -25.51
C GLY A 187 -26.29 10.51 -26.70
N SER A 188 -26.81 10.74 -27.89
CA SER A 188 -26.49 10.00 -29.11
C SER A 188 -26.31 10.87 -30.36
N GLY A 189 -26.09 12.18 -30.20
CA GLY A 189 -26.06 13.14 -31.31
C GLY A 189 -24.71 13.35 -32.00
N GLY A 190 -23.66 12.59 -31.65
CA GLY A 190 -22.32 12.83 -32.10
C GLY A 190 -21.73 11.74 -33.00
N THR A 191 -20.48 11.94 -33.42
CA THR A 191 -19.69 10.92 -34.12
C THR A 191 -19.34 9.78 -33.20
N ASN A 192 -19.64 8.55 -33.56
CA ASN A 192 -19.35 7.38 -32.74
C ASN A 192 -17.83 7.07 -32.75
N LEU A 193 -17.23 7.07 -31.56
CA LEU A 193 -15.82 6.73 -31.36
C LEU A 193 -15.59 5.26 -31.01
N GLY A 194 -16.62 4.52 -30.62
CA GLY A 194 -16.49 3.11 -30.28
C GLY A 194 -17.38 2.64 -29.14
N THR A 195 -17.20 1.38 -28.77
CA THR A 195 -18.01 0.70 -27.76
C THR A 195 -17.10 0.18 -26.65
N PHE A 196 -17.51 0.41 -25.42
CA PHE A 196 -16.91 -0.22 -24.25
C PHE A 196 -17.48 -1.63 -24.07
N GLY A 197 -16.66 -2.64 -24.22
CA GLY A 197 -17.00 -4.02 -23.92
C GLY A 197 -16.59 -4.44 -22.51
N GLU A 198 -16.96 -5.65 -22.10
CA GLU A 198 -16.69 -6.19 -20.77
C GLU A 198 -15.17 -6.22 -20.44
N GLY A 199 -14.31 -6.57 -21.41
CA GLY A 199 -12.86 -6.54 -21.22
C GLY A 199 -12.28 -5.13 -21.06
N ALA A 200 -12.96 -4.10 -21.54
CA ALA A 200 -12.55 -2.71 -21.38
C ALA A 200 -12.86 -2.15 -19.98
N ILE A 201 -13.85 -2.70 -19.27
CA ILE A 201 -14.29 -2.21 -17.95
C ILE A 201 -13.16 -2.27 -16.93
N ASN A 202 -12.42 -3.37 -16.86
CA ASN A 202 -11.30 -3.50 -15.93
C ASN A 202 -10.15 -2.51 -16.25
N SER A 203 -9.88 -2.30 -17.54
CA SER A 203 -8.90 -1.30 -17.99
C SER A 203 -9.35 0.12 -17.62
N ILE A 204 -10.63 0.45 -17.84
CA ILE A 204 -11.21 1.74 -17.44
C ILE A 204 -11.07 1.96 -15.94
N GLN A 205 -11.38 0.96 -15.14
CA GLN A 205 -11.33 1.06 -13.68
C GLN A 205 -9.93 1.39 -13.21
N ARG A 206 -8.92 0.64 -13.68
CA ARG A 206 -7.53 0.86 -13.33
C ARG A 206 -7.03 2.23 -13.80
N VAL A 207 -7.34 2.58 -15.02
CA VAL A 207 -6.88 3.83 -15.63
C VAL A 207 -7.49 5.05 -14.97
N SER A 208 -8.78 5.00 -14.61
CA SER A 208 -9.51 6.13 -14.00
C SER A 208 -9.30 6.25 -12.49
N TYR A 209 -9.12 5.12 -11.80
CA TYR A 209 -9.20 5.07 -10.34
C TYR A 209 -7.99 4.41 -9.67
N GLY A 210 -6.91 4.15 -10.41
CA GLY A 210 -5.72 3.49 -9.92
C GLY A 210 -5.85 1.96 -9.82
N SER A 211 -4.73 1.29 -9.58
CA SER A 211 -4.66 -0.16 -9.42
C SER A 211 -4.90 -0.59 -7.99
N ASN A 212 -5.64 -1.68 -7.80
CA ASN A 212 -5.76 -2.33 -6.50
C ASN A 212 -4.66 -3.35 -6.21
N ASN A 213 -3.68 -3.47 -7.08
CA ASN A 213 -2.57 -4.40 -6.91
C ASN A 213 -1.49 -3.82 -6.00
N TYR A 214 -1.37 -4.36 -4.78
CA TYR A 214 -0.40 -3.89 -3.80
C TYR A 214 1.05 -3.92 -4.31
N LYS A 215 1.42 -4.90 -5.14
CA LYS A 215 2.77 -5.06 -5.70
C LYS A 215 3.28 -3.79 -6.39
N GLU A 216 2.40 -3.13 -7.14
CA GLU A 216 2.73 -1.97 -7.96
C GLU A 216 2.22 -0.64 -7.38
N SER A 217 1.53 -0.67 -6.24
CA SER A 217 0.92 0.52 -5.65
C SER A 217 1.96 1.57 -5.22
N ALA A 218 1.57 2.83 -5.36
CA ALA A 218 2.34 3.96 -4.85
C ALA A 218 2.54 3.88 -3.33
N MET A 219 1.57 3.30 -2.62
CA MET A 219 1.63 3.06 -1.18
C MET A 219 2.78 2.15 -0.79
N ARG A 220 2.95 1.01 -1.48
CA ARG A 220 4.06 0.09 -1.21
C ARG A 220 5.41 0.75 -1.47
N GLN A 221 5.52 1.53 -2.57
CA GLN A 221 6.74 2.27 -2.87
C GLN A 221 7.08 3.26 -1.76
N PHE A 222 6.11 4.02 -1.28
CA PHE A 222 6.29 4.96 -0.18
C PHE A 222 6.79 4.26 1.09
N LEU A 223 6.13 3.19 1.51
CA LEU A 223 6.46 2.48 2.76
C LEU A 223 7.88 1.90 2.75
N ASN A 224 8.36 1.40 1.60
CA ASN A 224 9.66 0.74 1.49
C ASN A 224 10.79 1.64 0.98
N SER A 225 10.56 2.95 0.83
CA SER A 225 11.55 3.90 0.31
C SER A 225 12.25 4.70 1.40
N SER A 226 13.57 4.88 1.22
CA SER A 226 14.38 5.86 1.95
C SER A 226 14.74 7.08 1.09
N ALA A 227 14.16 7.20 -0.11
CA ALA A 227 14.47 8.26 -1.04
C ALA A 227 13.95 9.63 -0.55
N ALA A 228 14.64 10.69 -0.98
CA ALA A 228 14.22 12.06 -0.75
C ALA A 228 12.88 12.36 -1.45
N ALA A 229 12.22 13.44 -1.03
CA ALA A 229 11.03 13.95 -1.67
C ALA A 229 11.22 14.14 -3.19
N GLY A 230 10.23 13.72 -3.96
CA GLY A 230 10.28 13.74 -5.43
C GLY A 230 11.03 12.57 -6.09
N SER A 231 11.68 11.70 -5.30
CA SER A 231 12.45 10.55 -5.82
C SER A 231 11.94 9.19 -5.34
N VAL A 232 10.81 9.16 -4.67
CA VAL A 232 10.25 7.93 -4.07
C VAL A 232 9.61 7.04 -5.13
N TRP A 233 8.90 7.65 -6.07
CA TRP A 233 8.10 6.91 -7.03
C TRP A 233 8.92 6.45 -8.24
N THR A 234 8.67 5.21 -8.64
CA THR A 234 9.20 4.62 -9.88
C THR A 234 8.06 3.91 -10.61
N PRO A 235 7.88 4.12 -11.92
CA PRO A 235 6.86 3.43 -12.70
C PRO A 235 6.97 1.92 -12.57
N GLN A 236 5.86 1.25 -12.31
CA GLN A 236 5.81 -0.21 -12.17
C GLN A 236 5.21 -0.89 -13.40
N THR A 237 4.32 -0.19 -14.11
CA THR A 237 3.60 -0.69 -15.29
C THR A 237 3.51 0.37 -16.39
N LYS A 238 2.88 0.01 -17.50
CA LYS A 238 2.68 0.93 -18.62
C LYS A 238 1.75 2.11 -18.33
N PHE A 239 0.88 1.99 -17.34
CA PHE A 239 -0.11 3.00 -16.98
C PHE A 239 0.24 3.75 -15.71
N ASP A 240 1.31 3.37 -15.05
CA ASP A 240 1.69 3.82 -13.73
C ASP A 240 2.16 5.28 -13.69
N ARG A 241 1.67 6.03 -12.73
CA ARG A 241 2.04 7.42 -12.45
C ARG A 241 2.06 7.72 -10.94
N PRO A 242 2.77 8.78 -10.50
CA PRO A 242 2.77 9.16 -9.10
C PRO A 242 1.45 9.83 -8.72
N PRO A 243 0.86 9.49 -7.57
CA PRO A 243 -0.13 10.35 -6.95
C PRO A 243 0.52 11.69 -6.53
N SER A 244 -0.26 12.76 -6.54
CA SER A 244 0.26 14.12 -6.27
C SER A 244 0.93 14.23 -4.90
N TRP A 245 0.41 13.54 -3.88
CA TRP A 245 0.99 13.56 -2.53
C TRP A 245 2.41 12.98 -2.48
N LEU A 246 2.74 12.00 -3.33
CA LEU A 246 4.05 11.34 -3.33
C LEU A 246 5.14 12.21 -3.97
N THR A 247 4.76 13.19 -4.77
CA THR A 247 5.73 14.09 -5.40
C THR A 247 6.42 15.03 -4.42
N SER A 248 5.84 15.26 -3.24
CA SER A 248 6.33 16.18 -2.21
C SER A 248 6.82 15.50 -0.93
N LEU A 249 6.64 14.19 -0.79
CA LEU A 249 7.05 13.44 0.39
C LEU A 249 8.32 12.63 0.15
N ALA A 250 9.18 12.58 1.17
CA ALA A 250 10.22 11.56 1.26
C ALA A 250 9.60 10.19 1.58
N GLY A 251 10.30 9.12 1.25
CA GLY A 251 9.86 7.78 1.61
C GLY A 251 9.73 7.59 3.12
N TYR A 252 8.82 6.71 3.53
CA TYR A 252 8.52 6.49 4.95
C TYR A 252 9.77 6.12 5.75
N LYS A 253 10.63 5.25 5.22
CA LYS A 253 11.87 4.84 5.86
C LYS A 253 12.86 6.00 6.07
N ALA A 254 12.82 7.03 5.25
CA ALA A 254 13.72 8.18 5.39
C ALA A 254 13.49 8.97 6.69
N GLY A 255 12.30 8.87 7.28
CA GLY A 255 11.96 9.53 8.54
C GLY A 255 12.23 8.70 9.80
N LEU A 256 12.50 7.41 9.67
CA LEU A 256 12.69 6.49 10.80
C LEU A 256 14.12 6.55 11.35
N ALA A 257 14.25 6.33 12.66
CA ALA A 257 15.56 6.26 13.32
C ALA A 257 16.39 5.07 12.80
N GLN A 258 17.68 5.26 12.61
CA GLN A 258 18.56 4.25 11.99
C GLN A 258 18.73 3.00 12.86
N ASP A 259 18.72 3.13 14.18
CA ASP A 259 18.77 2.00 15.13
C ASP A 259 17.52 1.13 15.06
N PHE A 260 16.36 1.73 14.80
CA PHE A 260 15.12 0.99 14.53
C PHE A 260 15.17 0.30 13.17
N LEU A 261 15.56 1.02 12.11
CA LEU A 261 15.67 0.43 10.77
C LEU A 261 16.65 -0.75 10.72
N ALA A 262 17.70 -0.71 11.53
CA ALA A 262 18.71 -1.78 11.58
C ALA A 262 18.20 -3.12 12.12
N VAL A 263 17.04 -3.13 12.80
CA VAL A 263 16.42 -4.35 13.35
C VAL A 263 15.17 -4.79 12.59
N VAL A 264 14.67 -3.97 11.67
CA VAL A 264 13.57 -4.33 10.78
C VAL A 264 14.09 -5.16 9.62
N GLY A 265 13.55 -6.34 9.44
CA GLY A 265 13.95 -7.24 8.36
C GLY A 265 12.92 -7.36 7.25
N LYS A 266 13.40 -7.79 6.07
CA LYS A 266 12.50 -8.21 4.99
C LYS A 266 11.85 -9.53 5.33
N VAL A 267 10.55 -9.61 5.14
CA VAL A 267 9.77 -10.81 5.37
C VAL A 267 9.10 -11.29 4.09
N VAL A 268 8.84 -12.58 4.02
CA VAL A 268 8.04 -13.18 2.95
C VAL A 268 6.57 -12.85 3.20
N LEU A 269 6.06 -11.84 2.49
CA LEU A 269 4.72 -11.29 2.66
C LEU A 269 3.75 -11.95 1.67
N PRO A 270 2.76 -12.74 2.13
CA PRO A 270 1.72 -13.27 1.26
C PRO A 270 0.82 -12.14 0.74
N CYS A 271 0.52 -12.17 -0.54
CA CYS A 271 -0.34 -11.22 -1.22
C CYS A 271 -1.26 -11.91 -2.22
N SER A 272 -2.29 -11.20 -2.63
CA SER A 272 -3.16 -11.63 -3.71
C SER A 272 -3.39 -10.49 -4.70
N ALA A 273 -3.67 -10.84 -5.95
CA ALA A 273 -4.08 -9.91 -6.99
C ALA A 273 -5.48 -10.24 -7.46
N ASN A 274 -6.23 -9.22 -7.83
CA ASN A 274 -7.52 -9.39 -8.46
C ASN A 274 -7.70 -8.40 -9.60
N ASN A 275 -8.11 -8.91 -10.76
CA ASN A 275 -8.39 -8.10 -11.94
C ASN A 275 -7.26 -7.11 -12.32
N THR A 276 -6.00 -7.48 -12.10
CA THR A 276 -4.89 -6.72 -12.64
C THR A 276 -4.86 -6.93 -14.13
N TYR A 277 -5.42 -5.96 -14.85
CA TYR A 277 -5.35 -5.92 -16.29
C TYR A 277 -4.10 -5.15 -16.71
N GLU A 278 -3.13 -5.85 -17.24
CA GLU A 278 -1.94 -5.24 -17.82
C GLU A 278 -2.14 -5.11 -19.34
N ALA A 279 -2.51 -3.94 -19.81
CA ALA A 279 -2.51 -3.66 -21.22
C ALA A 279 -1.05 -3.61 -21.74
N PRO A 280 -0.75 -4.12 -22.95
CA PRO A 280 -1.70 -4.59 -23.98
C PRO A 280 -2.00 -6.08 -23.94
N ASP A 281 -1.47 -6.84 -23.00
CA ASP A 281 -1.48 -8.31 -23.07
C ASP A 281 -2.82 -8.92 -22.71
N SER A 282 -3.82 -8.14 -22.36
CA SER A 282 -5.17 -8.62 -22.02
C SER A 282 -5.23 -9.76 -20.97
N SER A 283 -4.12 -10.06 -20.32
CA SER A 283 -4.09 -11.07 -19.26
C SER A 283 -4.67 -10.49 -17.98
N ILE A 284 -5.88 -10.89 -17.65
CA ILE A 284 -6.50 -10.59 -16.35
C ILE A 284 -5.98 -11.66 -15.38
N ILE A 285 -5.12 -11.24 -14.46
CA ILE A 285 -4.69 -12.10 -13.36
C ILE A 285 -5.74 -12.01 -12.25
N LYS A 286 -6.76 -12.85 -12.32
CA LYS A 286 -7.80 -12.91 -11.30
C LYS A 286 -7.46 -13.98 -10.25
N GLY A 287 -7.37 -13.57 -8.99
CA GLY A 287 -7.15 -14.48 -7.88
C GLY A 287 -5.74 -15.05 -7.78
N ALA A 288 -4.76 -14.45 -8.46
CA ALA A 288 -3.38 -14.88 -8.35
C ALA A 288 -2.83 -14.61 -6.94
N LYS A 289 -2.19 -15.62 -6.36
CA LYS A 289 -1.41 -15.48 -5.13
C LYS A 289 0.05 -15.28 -5.49
N TYR A 290 0.71 -14.42 -4.74
CA TYR A 290 2.13 -14.15 -4.89
C TYR A 290 2.75 -13.75 -3.56
N THR A 291 4.07 -13.66 -3.50
CA THR A 291 4.79 -13.16 -2.32
C THR A 291 5.62 -11.94 -2.66
N LEU A 292 5.79 -11.06 -1.69
CA LEU A 292 6.69 -9.91 -1.74
C LEU A 292 7.73 -10.03 -0.62
N ASN A 293 8.82 -9.32 -0.79
CA ASN A 293 9.89 -9.22 0.21
C ASN A 293 10.00 -7.78 0.67
N ASP A 294 9.16 -7.42 1.65
CA ASP A 294 9.03 -6.05 2.15
C ASP A 294 9.49 -5.92 3.61
N GLU A 295 9.99 -4.74 3.97
CA GLU A 295 10.32 -4.35 5.35
C GLU A 295 9.09 -3.72 6.04
N PHE A 296 8.37 -2.85 5.31
CA PHE A 296 7.15 -2.20 5.77
C PHE A 296 6.00 -2.54 4.84
N TYR A 297 4.84 -2.86 5.41
CA TYR A 297 3.69 -3.31 4.65
C TYR A 297 2.37 -2.94 5.33
N LEU A 298 1.27 -3.00 4.57
CA LEU A 298 -0.09 -2.95 5.10
C LEU A 298 -0.55 -4.36 5.48
N ALA A 299 -1.37 -4.47 6.52
CA ALA A 299 -2.01 -5.73 6.85
C ALA A 299 -2.98 -6.16 5.74
N SER A 300 -3.22 -7.49 5.60
CA SER A 300 -4.27 -8.00 4.74
C SER A 300 -5.61 -8.12 5.48
N ALA A 301 -6.70 -8.26 4.72
CA ALA A 301 -8.02 -8.53 5.29
C ALA A 301 -8.02 -9.84 6.11
N ARG A 302 -7.26 -10.84 5.69
CA ARG A 302 -7.13 -12.11 6.41
C ARG A 302 -6.47 -11.93 7.76
N GLU A 303 -5.44 -11.08 7.84
CA GLU A 303 -4.70 -10.80 9.07
C GLU A 303 -5.54 -10.05 10.11
N ILE A 304 -6.51 -9.25 9.67
CA ILE A 304 -7.35 -8.41 10.55
C ILE A 304 -8.68 -9.07 10.90
N PHE A 305 -9.33 -9.75 9.94
CA PHE A 305 -10.71 -10.24 10.09
C PHE A 305 -10.84 -11.76 10.17
N ASN A 306 -9.75 -12.51 10.02
CA ASN A 306 -9.76 -13.98 9.94
C ASN A 306 -10.73 -14.52 8.86
N THR A 307 -10.85 -13.84 7.75
CA THR A 307 -11.77 -14.21 6.67
C THR A 307 -11.10 -14.10 5.31
N ASN A 308 -11.46 -15.00 4.41
CA ASN A 308 -11.04 -14.98 3.01
C ASN A 308 -12.03 -14.15 2.16
N TRP A 309 -12.28 -12.92 2.57
CA TRP A 309 -13.08 -12.03 1.77
C TRP A 309 -12.34 -11.74 0.46
N ASP A 310 -13.09 -11.87 -0.65
CA ASP A 310 -12.62 -11.60 -2.00
C ASP A 310 -11.55 -12.58 -2.51
N VAL A 311 -10.30 -12.18 -2.50
CA VAL A 311 -9.18 -13.01 -2.96
C VAL A 311 -8.36 -13.41 -1.75
N ALA A 312 -8.39 -14.71 -1.44
CA ALA A 312 -7.59 -15.26 -0.36
C ALA A 312 -6.10 -15.10 -0.66
N ASP A 313 -5.36 -14.50 0.26
CA ASP A 313 -3.92 -14.70 0.36
C ASP A 313 -3.64 -15.89 1.31
N ASP A 314 -2.37 -16.28 1.44
CA ASP A 314 -1.96 -17.37 2.30
C ASP A 314 -1.62 -16.92 3.74
N SER A 315 -2.06 -15.70 4.11
CA SER A 315 -1.94 -15.17 5.46
C SER A 315 -2.83 -15.91 6.46
N LYS A 316 -2.54 -15.72 7.74
CA LYS A 316 -3.39 -16.10 8.87
C LYS A 316 -3.83 -14.85 9.60
N VAL A 317 -4.76 -14.96 10.55
CA VAL A 317 -5.09 -13.84 11.43
C VAL A 317 -3.88 -13.50 12.31
N PHE A 318 -3.63 -12.22 12.54
CA PHE A 318 -2.70 -11.82 13.58
C PHE A 318 -3.27 -12.20 14.96
N PRO A 319 -2.51 -12.81 15.86
CA PRO A 319 -2.97 -13.14 17.21
C PRO A 319 -3.60 -11.94 17.94
N PHE A 320 -3.15 -10.73 17.68
CA PHE A 320 -3.73 -9.49 18.23
C PHE A 320 -5.21 -9.29 17.84
N TYR A 321 -5.60 -9.75 16.65
CA TYR A 321 -6.98 -9.63 16.14
C TYR A 321 -7.78 -10.93 16.21
N GLU A 322 -7.22 -11.98 16.80
CA GLU A 322 -7.93 -13.24 16.98
C GLU A 322 -9.09 -13.07 17.98
N GLY A 323 -10.30 -13.34 17.53
CA GLY A 323 -11.52 -13.10 18.32
C GLY A 323 -11.92 -11.63 18.50
N ALA A 324 -11.19 -10.68 17.88
CA ALA A 324 -11.48 -9.25 17.98
C ALA A 324 -12.87 -8.91 17.39
N GLY A 325 -13.58 -8.03 18.10
CA GLY A 325 -14.79 -7.38 17.61
C GLY A 325 -14.48 -6.17 16.72
N ASN A 326 -15.52 -5.52 16.20
CA ASN A 326 -15.32 -4.33 15.37
C ASN A 326 -14.60 -3.21 16.14
N ALA A 327 -14.97 -2.99 17.41
CA ALA A 327 -14.35 -1.95 18.24
C ALA A 327 -12.83 -2.09 18.36
N ASP A 328 -12.33 -3.32 18.38
CA ASP A 328 -10.89 -3.61 18.54
C ASP A 328 -10.05 -3.33 17.28
N ARG A 329 -10.72 -3.12 16.14
CA ARG A 329 -10.11 -2.82 14.84
C ARG A 329 -10.13 -1.35 14.50
N ILE A 330 -10.83 -0.53 15.31
CA ILE A 330 -10.88 0.92 15.11
C ILE A 330 -9.50 1.50 15.36
N LYS A 331 -9.03 2.28 14.42
CA LYS A 331 -7.80 3.09 14.57
C LYS A 331 -8.15 4.57 14.44
N TYR A 332 -7.34 5.38 15.09
CA TYR A 332 -7.60 6.81 15.21
C TYR A 332 -6.58 7.63 14.45
N ARG A 333 -7.04 8.77 13.91
CA ARG A 333 -6.20 9.81 13.33
C ARG A 333 -6.61 11.13 13.98
N ASP A 334 -5.65 11.79 14.62
CA ASP A 334 -5.88 13.07 15.32
C ASP A 334 -7.06 13.00 16.32
N GLY A 335 -7.16 11.87 17.02
CA GLY A 335 -8.21 11.60 18.01
C GLY A 335 -9.57 11.19 17.44
N SER A 336 -9.74 11.09 16.13
CA SER A 336 -10.98 10.67 15.48
C SER A 336 -10.82 9.32 14.81
N ALA A 337 -11.82 8.44 14.97
CA ALA A 337 -11.86 7.16 14.25
C ALA A 337 -11.88 7.39 12.75
N ALA A 338 -11.03 6.69 12.01
CA ALA A 338 -10.89 6.89 10.58
C ALA A 338 -10.73 5.57 9.83
N HIS A 339 -11.03 5.58 8.54
CA HIS A 339 -10.81 4.45 7.64
C HIS A 339 -9.31 4.25 7.43
N TRP A 340 -8.87 2.98 7.25
CA TRP A 340 -7.47 2.68 6.97
C TRP A 340 -7.28 1.52 6.01
N TRP A 341 -6.31 1.68 5.10
CA TRP A 341 -6.03 0.76 4.03
C TRP A 341 -5.52 -0.60 4.48
N LEU A 342 -5.98 -1.63 3.76
CA LEU A 342 -5.39 -2.96 3.76
C LEU A 342 -4.69 -3.22 2.41
N ARG A 343 -3.83 -4.26 2.33
CA ARG A 343 -3.19 -4.63 1.06
C ARG A 343 -4.05 -5.55 0.19
N THR A 344 -5.23 -5.97 0.67
CA THR A 344 -6.11 -6.91 -0.03
C THR A 344 -6.92 -6.19 -1.11
N PRO A 345 -6.89 -6.67 -2.37
CA PRO A 345 -7.74 -6.13 -3.43
C PRO A 345 -9.19 -6.53 -3.24
N TYR A 346 -10.11 -5.70 -3.71
CA TYR A 346 -11.54 -6.02 -3.80
C TYR A 346 -11.80 -6.91 -5.02
N SER A 347 -12.60 -7.97 -4.87
CA SER A 347 -12.80 -8.98 -5.93
C SER A 347 -13.70 -8.54 -7.09
N GLY A 348 -14.42 -7.43 -6.95
CA GLY A 348 -15.40 -6.99 -7.92
C GLY A 348 -14.85 -6.10 -9.04
N ASN A 349 -13.67 -5.52 -8.88
CA ASN A 349 -13.09 -4.58 -9.85
C ASN A 349 -11.57 -4.45 -9.68
N ALA A 350 -10.91 -3.80 -10.64
CA ALA A 350 -9.46 -3.64 -10.68
C ALA A 350 -8.93 -2.44 -9.86
N ASN A 351 -9.81 -1.60 -9.32
CA ASN A 351 -9.47 -0.38 -8.61
C ASN A 351 -9.92 -0.33 -7.15
N GLY A 352 -10.73 -1.27 -6.71
CA GLY A 352 -11.20 -1.33 -5.33
C GLY A 352 -10.17 -2.00 -4.42
N VAL A 353 -9.86 -1.35 -3.30
CA VAL A 353 -8.96 -1.84 -2.26
C VAL A 353 -9.74 -2.01 -0.97
N ARG A 354 -9.49 -3.08 -0.24
CA ARG A 354 -10.11 -3.30 1.08
C ARG A 354 -9.52 -2.34 2.11
N LEU A 355 -10.36 -1.98 3.06
CA LEU A 355 -10.01 -1.15 4.20
C LEU A 355 -10.79 -1.56 5.43
N VAL A 356 -10.37 -1.09 6.59
CA VAL A 356 -11.17 -1.11 7.81
C VAL A 356 -11.90 0.23 7.92
N ASN A 357 -13.20 0.20 8.09
CA ASN A 357 -14.03 1.39 8.30
C ASN A 357 -13.77 2.02 9.67
N SER A 358 -14.18 3.27 9.85
CA SER A 358 -14.07 3.99 11.12
C SER A 358 -14.87 3.36 12.27
N ASP A 359 -15.80 2.46 11.98
CA ASP A 359 -16.53 1.65 12.95
C ASP A 359 -15.93 0.24 13.17
N GLY A 360 -14.77 -0.04 12.55
CA GLY A 360 -14.06 -1.31 12.64
C GLY A 360 -14.61 -2.44 11.77
N THR A 361 -15.64 -2.18 10.96
CA THR A 361 -16.13 -3.15 9.96
C THR A 361 -15.24 -3.17 8.73
N MET A 362 -15.34 -4.23 7.92
CA MET A 362 -14.65 -4.26 6.63
C MET A 362 -15.37 -3.39 5.62
N GLY A 363 -14.61 -2.55 4.92
CA GLY A 363 -15.05 -1.73 3.81
C GLY A 363 -14.18 -1.90 2.57
N GLY A 364 -14.35 -0.98 1.66
CA GLY A 364 -13.53 -0.84 0.46
C GLY A 364 -13.68 0.56 -0.12
N ASN A 365 -12.61 1.03 -0.76
CA ASN A 365 -12.61 2.30 -1.47
C ASN A 365 -11.84 2.15 -2.78
N VAL A 366 -12.05 3.06 -3.72
CA VAL A 366 -11.25 3.13 -4.94
C VAL A 366 -9.81 3.53 -4.61
N ALA A 367 -8.83 3.01 -5.35
CA ALA A 367 -7.41 3.23 -5.05
C ALA A 367 -7.00 4.71 -5.01
N VAL A 368 -7.73 5.59 -5.71
CA VAL A 368 -7.56 7.05 -5.63
C VAL A 368 -8.22 7.70 -4.40
N GLY A 369 -8.96 6.94 -3.60
CA GLY A 369 -9.51 7.42 -2.33
C GLY A 369 -8.39 7.73 -1.33
N SER A 370 -8.69 8.56 -0.33
CA SER A 370 -7.70 8.98 0.67
C SER A 370 -8.08 8.43 2.04
N ASP A 371 -7.43 7.35 2.45
CA ASP A 371 -7.66 6.69 3.74
C ASP A 371 -6.35 6.57 4.54
N GLY A 372 -6.46 6.36 5.85
CA GLY A 372 -5.34 6.31 6.77
C GLY A 372 -4.42 5.11 6.56
N LEU A 373 -3.22 5.18 7.12
CA LEU A 373 -2.22 4.14 7.06
C LEU A 373 -1.87 3.62 8.45
N ALA A 374 -1.84 2.32 8.60
CA ALA A 374 -1.30 1.62 9.75
C ALA A 374 -0.18 0.68 9.30
N PRO A 375 1.04 1.18 9.02
CA PRO A 375 2.15 0.35 8.60
C PRO A 375 2.47 -0.71 9.63
N ALA A 376 2.81 -1.91 9.15
CA ALA A 376 3.40 -2.97 9.95
C ALA A 376 4.82 -3.24 9.49
N CYS A 377 5.65 -3.76 10.37
CA CYS A 377 6.99 -4.25 10.08
C CYS A 377 7.34 -5.41 11.03
N THR A 378 8.45 -6.07 10.74
CA THR A 378 8.87 -7.24 11.53
C THR A 378 10.30 -7.08 12.00
N ILE A 379 10.51 -7.21 13.30
CA ILE A 379 11.84 -7.30 13.94
C ILE A 379 12.33 -8.74 13.78
N VAL A 380 13.54 -8.88 13.24
CA VAL A 380 14.15 -10.16 12.85
C VAL A 380 15.49 -10.34 13.52
#